data_c662d73d0a37fdc5fc3c03de91359092
#
_entry.id   c662d73d0a37fdc5fc3c03de91359092
#
_cell.length_a   1.000
_cell.length_b   1.000
_cell.length_c   1.000
_cell.angle_alpha   90.00
_cell.angle_beta   90.00
_cell.angle_gamma   90.00
#
_symmetry.space_group_name_H-M   'P 1'
#
loop_
_entity.id
_entity.type
_entity.pdbx_description
1 polymer ?
#
loop_
_entity_poly.entity_id
_entity_poly.type
_entity_poly.pdbx_seq_one_letter_code
_entity_poly.pdbx_strand_id
1 'polypeptide(L)'
;MRVLFSDLDNTLIYSHRHKIKQPIVLAEMLKGKEQSFMTEKTYLFFKNQSMFNTVAVTTRTYEQYSRLENLTENINIKDAVVCNGAFLMHNGNEDKIWTEESLKISENE
;
A
#
# COMPACT_ATOMS: atom_id res chain seq x y z
N MET A 1 14.55 12.07 -8.65
CA MET A 1 14.13 11.52 -7.36
C MET A 1 14.11 10.00 -7.42
N ARG A 2 14.54 9.35 -6.37
CA ARG A 2 14.55 7.88 -6.30
C ARG A 2 13.15 7.36 -6.01
N VAL A 3 12.84 6.20 -6.56
CA VAL A 3 11.56 5.51 -6.34
C VAL A 3 11.85 4.15 -5.70
N LEU A 4 11.11 3.84 -4.62
CA LEU A 4 11.17 2.54 -3.97
C LEU A 4 9.86 1.82 -4.21
N PHE A 5 9.93 0.62 -4.79
CA PHE A 5 8.78 -0.28 -4.92
C PHE A 5 8.79 -1.26 -3.75
N SER A 6 7.68 -1.40 -3.07
CA SER A 6 7.60 -2.29 -1.91
C SER A 6 6.29 -3.06 -1.85
N ASP A 7 6.38 -4.34 -1.51
CA ASP A 7 5.21 -5.13 -1.12
C ASP A 7 4.63 -4.58 0.17
N LEU A 8 3.36 -4.86 0.42
CA LEU A 8 2.67 -4.47 1.65
C LEU A 8 2.54 -5.63 2.63
N ASP A 9 1.67 -6.60 2.29
CA ASP A 9 1.34 -7.68 3.22
C ASP A 9 2.56 -8.58 3.50
N ASN A 10 2.82 -8.81 4.79
CA ASN A 10 3.96 -9.58 5.29
C ASN A 10 5.34 -8.95 4.99
N THR A 11 5.37 -7.70 4.55
CA THR A 11 6.61 -6.94 4.35
C THR A 11 6.57 -5.64 5.14
N LEU A 12 5.64 -4.75 4.84
CA LEU A 12 5.44 -3.50 5.59
C LEU A 12 4.36 -3.63 6.64
N ILE A 13 3.31 -4.41 6.36
CA ILE A 13 2.20 -4.61 7.29
C ILE A 13 2.01 -6.10 7.58
N TYR A 14 1.51 -6.38 8.77
CA TYR A 14 1.32 -7.73 9.27
C TYR A 14 -0.09 -7.88 9.82
N SER A 15 -0.71 -9.04 9.59
CA SER A 15 -2.06 -9.29 10.08
C SER A 15 -2.07 -9.47 11.60
N HIS A 16 -3.26 -9.30 12.20
CA HIS A 16 -3.47 -9.50 13.65
C HIS A 16 -3.11 -10.92 14.13
N ARG A 17 -3.00 -11.87 13.21
CA ARG A 17 -2.62 -13.26 13.53
C ARG A 17 -1.13 -13.41 13.82
N HIS A 18 -0.31 -12.46 13.41
CA HIS A 18 1.11 -12.46 13.72
C HIS A 18 1.35 -11.77 15.06
N LYS A 19 2.01 -12.46 15.98
CA LYS A 19 2.38 -11.88 17.27
C LYS A 19 3.65 -11.06 17.10
N ILE A 20 3.51 -9.75 17.08
CA ILE A 20 4.62 -8.82 16.95
C ILE A 20 5.02 -8.36 18.35
N LYS A 21 6.27 -8.58 18.74
CA LYS A 21 6.79 -8.20 20.06
C LYS A 21 7.28 -6.75 20.13
N GLN A 22 7.31 -6.05 19.02
CA GLN A 22 7.75 -4.66 18.94
C GLN A 22 6.54 -3.73 19.03
N PRO A 23 6.75 -2.44 19.38
CA PRO A 23 5.67 -1.45 19.28
C PRO A 23 5.09 -1.41 17.86
N ILE A 24 3.78 -1.30 17.78
CA ILE A 24 3.05 -1.37 16.50
C ILE A 24 2.16 -0.15 16.32
N VAL A 25 1.86 0.14 15.04
CA VAL A 25 0.91 1.17 14.62
C VAL A 25 -0.19 0.48 13.82
N LEU A 26 -1.44 0.82 14.11
CA LEU A 26 -2.58 0.25 13.39
C LEU A 26 -2.52 0.66 11.92
N ALA A 27 -2.61 -0.33 11.02
CA ALA A 27 -2.60 -0.11 9.59
C ALA A 27 -3.99 -0.20 8.97
N GLU A 28 -4.82 -1.11 9.45
CA GLU A 28 -6.09 -1.41 8.80
C GLU A 28 -7.16 -1.80 9.81
N MET A 29 -8.38 -1.25 9.61
CA MET A 29 -9.59 -1.68 10.32
C MET A 29 -10.50 -2.43 9.34
N LEU A 30 -11.11 -3.50 9.79
CA LEU A 30 -12.07 -4.26 9.01
C LEU A 30 -13.26 -4.63 9.89
N LYS A 31 -14.45 -4.16 9.50
CA LYS A 31 -15.71 -4.42 10.22
C LYS A 31 -15.62 -4.02 11.72
N GLY A 32 -14.98 -2.88 11.99
CA GLY A 32 -14.83 -2.37 13.35
C GLY A 32 -13.75 -3.05 14.18
N LYS A 33 -12.96 -3.95 13.58
CA LYS A 33 -11.87 -4.67 14.27
C LYS A 33 -10.52 -4.33 13.68
N GLU A 34 -9.49 -4.33 14.52
CA GLU A 34 -8.12 -4.13 14.08
C GLU A 34 -7.67 -5.35 13.27
N GLN A 35 -7.26 -5.11 12.03
CA GLN A 35 -6.96 -6.17 11.07
C GLN A 35 -5.47 -6.34 10.79
N SER A 36 -4.73 -5.25 10.60
CA SER A 36 -3.32 -5.32 10.33
C SER A 36 -2.55 -4.15 10.93
N PHE A 37 -1.23 -4.34 11.09
CA PHE A 37 -0.36 -3.44 11.83
C PHE A 37 0.96 -3.27 11.10
N MET A 38 1.61 -2.12 11.34
CA MET A 38 2.98 -1.84 10.95
C MET A 38 3.81 -1.67 12.22
N THR A 39 5.09 -2.05 12.21
CA THR A 39 5.95 -1.75 13.35
C THR A 39 6.15 -0.24 13.44
N GLU A 40 6.24 0.28 14.67
CA GLU A 40 6.48 1.71 14.90
C GLU A 40 7.79 2.17 14.23
N LYS A 41 8.82 1.33 14.28
CA LYS A 41 10.11 1.63 13.65
C LYS A 41 9.98 1.87 12.15
N THR A 42 9.25 1.01 11.44
CA THR A 42 8.99 1.15 10.01
C THR A 42 8.14 2.39 9.73
N TYR A 43 7.11 2.62 10.53
CA TYR A 43 6.23 3.77 10.41
C TYR A 43 7.01 5.08 10.52
N LEU A 44 7.85 5.21 11.53
CA LEU A 44 8.66 6.41 11.72
C LEU A 44 9.69 6.61 10.61
N PHE A 45 10.26 5.52 10.11
CA PHE A 45 11.20 5.60 8.98
C PHE A 45 10.52 6.23 7.76
N PHE A 46 9.38 5.70 7.34
CA PHE A 46 8.68 6.22 6.16
C PHE A 46 8.13 7.63 6.37
N LYS A 47 7.64 7.91 7.56
CA LYS A 47 7.07 9.22 7.88
C LYS A 47 8.11 10.33 7.80
N ASN A 48 9.34 10.06 8.22
CA ASN A 48 10.39 11.08 8.38
C ASN A 48 11.37 11.15 7.20
N GLN A 49 11.33 10.21 6.25
CA GLN A 49 12.25 10.25 5.12
C GLN A 49 11.70 11.09 3.97
N SER A 50 12.62 11.71 3.22
CA SER A 50 12.30 12.48 2.01
C SER A 50 13.23 12.13 0.84
N MET A 51 13.96 11.02 0.96
CA MET A 51 14.99 10.64 -0.01
C MET A 51 14.41 9.94 -1.24
N PHE A 52 13.24 9.32 -1.12
CA PHE A 52 12.63 8.60 -2.22
C PHE A 52 11.09 8.62 -2.10
N ASN A 53 10.44 8.38 -3.24
CA ASN A 53 9.00 8.13 -3.28
C ASN A 53 8.74 6.63 -3.19
N THR A 54 7.84 6.23 -2.32
CA THR A 54 7.46 4.82 -2.18
C THR A 54 6.23 4.53 -3.01
N VAL A 55 6.31 3.47 -3.81
CA VAL A 55 5.18 2.93 -4.57
C VAL A 55 4.86 1.56 -3.98
N ALA A 56 3.66 1.41 -3.46
CA ALA A 56 3.21 0.11 -2.95
C ALA A 56 2.84 -0.80 -4.11
N VAL A 57 3.29 -2.05 -4.07
CA VAL A 57 2.94 -3.06 -5.07
C VAL A 57 2.22 -4.18 -4.33
N THR A 58 0.98 -4.45 -4.68
CA THR A 58 0.17 -5.37 -3.89
C THR A 58 -0.81 -6.17 -4.75
N THR A 59 -1.13 -7.37 -4.29
CA THR A 59 -2.20 -8.19 -4.85
C THR A 59 -3.58 -7.75 -4.35
N ARG A 60 -3.64 -6.84 -3.38
CA ARG A 60 -4.90 -6.32 -2.86
C ARG A 60 -5.73 -5.70 -3.98
N THR A 61 -7.05 -5.80 -3.85
CA THR A 61 -7.97 -5.05 -4.71
C THR A 61 -7.97 -3.58 -4.32
N TYR A 62 -8.54 -2.72 -5.17
CA TYR A 62 -8.71 -1.31 -4.85
C TYR A 62 -9.41 -1.12 -3.49
N GLU A 63 -10.51 -1.85 -3.26
CA GLU A 63 -11.26 -1.76 -2.02
C GLU A 63 -10.42 -2.17 -0.80
N GLN A 64 -9.67 -3.26 -0.92
CA GLN A 64 -8.79 -3.72 0.16
C GLN A 64 -7.66 -2.73 0.43
N TYR A 65 -7.09 -2.13 -0.62
CA TYR A 65 -6.05 -1.14 -0.48
C TYR A 65 -6.56 0.15 0.18
N SER A 66 -7.78 0.58 -0.16
CA SER A 66 -8.36 1.81 0.39
C SER A 66 -8.54 1.78 1.91
N ARG A 67 -8.62 0.59 2.51
CA ARG A 67 -8.66 0.45 3.97
C ARG A 67 -7.36 0.90 4.64
N LEU A 68 -6.28 1.05 3.89
CA LEU A 68 -4.97 1.52 4.38
C LEU A 68 -4.78 3.04 4.20
N GLU A 69 -5.80 3.77 3.77
CA GLU A 69 -5.70 5.18 3.39
C GLU A 69 -5.08 6.06 4.49
N ASN A 70 -5.53 5.91 5.73
CA ASN A 70 -4.99 6.70 6.84
C ASN A 70 -3.50 6.45 7.03
N LEU A 71 -3.07 5.18 6.94
CA LEU A 71 -1.67 4.83 7.07
C LEU A 71 -0.85 5.40 5.91
N THR A 72 -1.30 5.19 4.68
CA THR A 72 -0.54 5.61 3.49
C THR A 72 -0.39 7.12 3.41
N GLU A 73 -1.39 7.89 3.82
CA GLU A 73 -1.28 9.35 3.91
C GLU A 73 -0.23 9.76 4.94
N ASN A 74 -0.21 9.14 6.10
CA ASN A 74 0.71 9.48 7.18
C ASN A 74 2.17 9.15 6.86
N ILE A 75 2.41 8.13 6.05
CA ILE A 75 3.78 7.72 5.68
C ILE A 75 4.15 8.11 4.25
N ASN A 76 3.38 9.00 3.64
CA ASN A 76 3.67 9.58 2.32
C ASN A 76 3.78 8.56 1.18
N ILE A 77 3.02 7.46 1.24
CA ILE A 77 2.87 6.55 0.10
C ILE A 77 1.70 7.07 -0.74
N LYS A 78 2.03 7.71 -1.86
CA LYS A 78 1.03 8.35 -2.72
C LYS A 78 0.60 7.47 -3.89
N ASP A 79 1.44 6.54 -4.30
CA ASP A 79 1.22 5.71 -5.47
C ASP A 79 1.20 4.23 -5.09
N ALA A 80 0.36 3.47 -5.78
CA ALA A 80 0.27 2.03 -5.57
C ALA A 80 -0.14 1.33 -6.85
N VAL A 81 0.42 0.14 -7.05
CA VAL A 81 0.00 -0.79 -8.11
C VAL A 81 -0.79 -1.90 -7.41
N VAL A 82 -2.07 -2.00 -7.71
CA VAL A 82 -2.98 -2.95 -7.06
C VAL A 82 -3.48 -4.01 -8.05
N CYS A 83 -4.09 -5.07 -7.54
CA CYS A 83 -4.61 -6.17 -8.36
C CYS A 83 -3.57 -6.76 -9.31
N ASN A 84 -2.36 -7.05 -8.82
CA ASN A 84 -1.27 -7.61 -9.62
C ASN A 84 -0.90 -6.75 -10.85
N GLY A 85 -0.97 -5.43 -10.73
CA GLY A 85 -0.59 -4.52 -11.80
C GLY A 85 -1.73 -4.06 -12.70
N ALA A 86 -2.96 -4.50 -12.43
CA ALA A 86 -4.12 -4.10 -13.24
C ALA A 86 -4.50 -2.62 -13.05
N PHE A 87 -4.25 -2.06 -11.87
CA PHE A 87 -4.63 -0.68 -11.53
C PHE A 87 -3.48 0.09 -10.91
N LEU A 88 -3.31 1.33 -11.36
CA LEU A 88 -2.37 2.26 -10.73
C LEU A 88 -3.17 3.28 -9.93
N MET A 89 -2.81 3.44 -8.65
CA MET A 89 -3.42 4.41 -7.75
C MET A 89 -2.46 5.58 -7.53
N HIS A 90 -2.97 6.82 -7.60
CA HIS A 90 -2.21 8.02 -7.31
C HIS A 90 -3.01 8.90 -6.35
N ASN A 91 -2.44 9.18 -5.17
CA ASN A 91 -3.12 9.93 -4.10
C ASN A 91 -4.49 9.34 -3.74
N GLY A 92 -4.59 8.00 -3.74
CA GLY A 92 -5.83 7.30 -3.41
C GLY A 92 -6.84 7.19 -4.56
N ASN A 93 -6.53 7.73 -5.73
CA ASN A 93 -7.40 7.69 -6.90
C ASN A 93 -6.83 6.82 -8.01
N GLU A 94 -7.71 6.11 -8.71
CA GLU A 94 -7.31 5.27 -9.83
C GLU A 94 -6.78 6.11 -11.00
N ASP A 95 -5.65 5.68 -11.60
CA ASP A 95 -5.17 6.24 -12.86
C ASP A 95 -5.86 5.51 -14.02
N LYS A 96 -6.85 6.15 -14.62
CA LYS A 96 -7.65 5.56 -15.69
C LYS A 96 -6.86 5.31 -16.95
N ILE A 97 -5.87 6.13 -17.24
CA ILE A 97 -5.03 5.96 -18.43
C ILE A 97 -4.22 4.66 -18.31
N TRP A 98 -3.64 4.42 -17.16
CA TRP A 98 -2.92 3.17 -16.90
C TRP A 98 -3.83 1.95 -17.05
N THR A 99 -5.01 2.00 -16.46
CA THR A 99 -5.99 0.91 -16.50
C THR A 99 -6.37 0.59 -17.94
N GLU A 100 -6.70 1.60 -18.74
CA GLU A 100 -7.07 1.42 -20.15
C GLU A 100 -5.94 0.80 -20.96
N GLU A 101 -4.71 1.27 -20.78
CA GLU A 101 -3.55 0.73 -21.50
C GLU A 101 -3.25 -0.70 -21.08
N SER A 102 -3.37 -1.03 -19.80
CA SER A 102 -3.16 -2.38 -19.30
C SER A 102 -4.18 -3.36 -19.88
N LEU A 103 -5.44 -2.96 -19.98
CA LEU A 103 -6.48 -3.78 -20.60
C LEU A 103 -6.23 -4.01 -22.08
N LYS A 104 -5.75 -3.00 -22.82
CA LYS A 104 -5.39 -3.14 -24.23
C LYS A 104 -4.27 -4.15 -24.44
N ILE A 105 -3.27 -4.14 -23.59
CA ILE A 105 -2.16 -5.10 -23.65
C ILE A 105 -2.69 -6.52 -23.41
N SER A 106 -3.55 -6.72 -22.43
CA SER A 106 -4.15 -8.01 -22.13
C SER A 106 -5.01 -8.55 -23.29
N GLU A 107 -5.76 -7.67 -23.98
CA GLU A 107 -6.59 -8.05 -25.10
C GLU A 107 -5.77 -8.50 -26.32
N ASN A 108 -4.56 -7.98 -26.47
CA ASN A 108 -3.69 -8.28 -27.61
C ASN A 108 -2.78 -9.50 -27.40
N GLU A 109 -2.77 -10.05 -26.20
CA GLU A 109 -2.05 -11.28 -25.88
C GLU A 109 -2.92 -12.52 -26.14
#